data_c820e2ea05d632ba2926a5b1136e09d4
#
_entry.id   c820e2ea05d632ba2926a5b1136e09d4
#
_cell.length_a   1.000
_cell.length_b   1.000
_cell.length_c   1.000
_cell.angle_alpha   90.00
_cell.angle_beta   90.00
_cell.angle_gamma   90.00
#
_symmetry.space_group_name_H-M   'P 1'
#
loop_
_entity.id
_entity.type
_entity.pdbx_description
1 polymer ?
#
loop_
_entity_poly.entity_id
_entity_poly.type
_entity_poly.pdbx_seq_one_letter_code
_entity_poly.pdbx_strand_id
1 'polypeptide(L)'
;YDRASLVALPPEMRQRYARHLAGILSPATQILLVTFDYPQEEMAGPPFAVSADEVRALYGRYAEIRLLQREDVLEQNPRFVQRGVTRMEESIFLLTLR
;
A
#
# COMPACT_ATOMS: atom_id res chain seq x y z
N TYR A 1 -4.55 5.77 -10.57
CA TYR A 1 -3.69 6.19 -9.46
C TYR A 1 -4.41 5.94 -8.14
N ASP A 2 -3.79 5.15 -7.29
CA ASP A 2 -4.38 4.78 -6.01
C ASP A 2 -3.38 5.09 -4.89
N ARG A 3 -3.52 6.25 -4.30
CA ARG A 3 -2.58 6.70 -3.28
C ARG A 3 -3.00 6.35 -1.86
N ALA A 4 -4.27 6.44 -1.55
CA ALA A 4 -4.72 6.38 -0.17
C ALA A 4 -5.64 5.21 0.14
N SER A 5 -6.27 4.64 -0.87
CA SER A 5 -7.35 3.69 -0.66
C SER A 5 -6.93 2.45 0.12
N LEU A 6 -5.81 1.85 -0.25
CA LEU A 6 -5.39 0.59 0.37
C LEU A 6 -4.94 0.80 1.82
N VAL A 7 -4.19 1.89 2.09
CA VAL A 7 -3.72 2.18 3.45
C VAL A 7 -4.83 2.69 4.35
N ALA A 8 -5.96 3.10 3.79
CA ALA A 8 -7.13 3.50 4.56
C ALA A 8 -8.03 2.32 4.93
N LEU A 9 -7.78 1.15 4.37
CA LEU A 9 -8.62 -0.04 4.59
C LEU A 9 -8.00 -0.99 5.61
N PRO A 10 -8.81 -1.51 6.55
CA PRO A 10 -8.36 -2.60 7.41
C PRO A 10 -7.98 -3.83 6.56
N PRO A 11 -7.10 -4.71 7.09
CA PRO A 11 -6.62 -5.86 6.32
C PRO A 11 -7.73 -6.73 5.74
N GLU A 12 -8.82 -6.93 6.48
CA GLU A 12 -9.92 -7.80 6.06
C GLU A 12 -10.69 -7.28 4.84
N MET A 13 -10.55 -6.00 4.52
CA MET A 13 -11.23 -5.40 3.37
C MET A 13 -10.36 -5.31 2.12
N ARG A 14 -9.05 -5.52 2.25
CA ARG A 14 -8.10 -5.28 1.15
C ARG A 14 -8.26 -6.29 0.01
N GLN A 15 -8.49 -7.55 0.32
CA GLN A 15 -8.68 -8.58 -0.71
C GLN A 15 -9.90 -8.27 -1.57
N ARG A 16 -10.99 -7.87 -0.93
CA ARG A 16 -12.22 -7.51 -1.63
C ARG A 16 -12.01 -6.30 -2.54
N TYR A 17 -11.30 -5.30 -2.03
CA TYR A 17 -10.99 -4.11 -2.80
C TYR A 17 -10.13 -4.43 -4.02
N ALA A 18 -9.07 -5.22 -3.84
CA ALA A 18 -8.17 -5.58 -4.94
C ALA A 18 -8.91 -6.38 -6.02
N ARG A 19 -9.75 -7.32 -5.61
CA ARG A 19 -10.54 -8.12 -6.54
C ARG A 19 -11.53 -7.25 -7.32
N HIS A 20 -12.21 -6.34 -6.62
CA HIS A 20 -13.16 -5.44 -7.25
C HIS A 20 -12.48 -4.56 -8.29
N LEU A 21 -11.36 -3.96 -7.92
CA LEU A 21 -10.60 -3.09 -8.82
C LEU A 21 -10.13 -3.83 -10.07
N ALA A 22 -9.61 -5.04 -9.89
CA ALA A 22 -9.16 -5.86 -11.02
C ALA A 22 -10.32 -6.23 -11.95
N GLY A 23 -11.52 -6.35 -11.41
CA GLY A 23 -12.70 -6.70 -12.20
C GLY A 23 -13.27 -5.57 -13.05
N ILE A 24 -12.99 -4.32 -12.69
CA ILE A 24 -13.55 -3.17 -13.41
C ILE A 24 -12.55 -2.49 -14.34
N LEU A 25 -11.26 -2.82 -14.24
CA LEU A 25 -10.22 -2.20 -15.07
C LEU A 25 -9.83 -3.13 -16.20
N SER A 26 -9.48 -2.52 -17.33
CA SER A 26 -9.09 -3.28 -18.54
C SER A 26 -7.69 -3.88 -18.37
N PRO A 27 -7.37 -4.98 -19.08
CA PRO A 27 -6.00 -5.47 -19.16
C PRO A 27 -5.04 -4.37 -19.63
N ALA A 28 -3.80 -4.44 -19.17
CA ALA A 28 -2.74 -3.46 -19.45
C ALA A 28 -2.93 -2.10 -18.79
N THR A 29 -4.01 -1.89 -18.02
CA THR A 29 -4.16 -0.68 -17.21
C THR A 29 -3.05 -0.63 -16.17
N GLN A 30 -2.46 0.55 -16.00
CA GLN A 30 -1.40 0.75 -15.02
C GLN A 30 -1.90 1.56 -13.83
N ILE A 31 -1.51 1.11 -12.63
CA ILE A 31 -1.90 1.75 -11.38
C ILE A 31 -0.62 2.10 -10.62
N LEU A 32 -0.53 3.35 -10.16
CA LEU A 32 0.51 3.72 -9.20
C LEU A 32 -0.08 3.55 -7.80
N LEU A 33 0.50 2.64 -7.04
CA LEU A 33 0.07 2.33 -5.68
C LEU A 33 1.12 2.82 -4.70
N VAL A 34 0.71 3.68 -3.77
CA VAL A 34 1.57 4.19 -2.72
C VAL A 34 1.15 3.55 -1.41
N THR A 35 2.11 2.94 -0.71
CA THR A 35 1.85 2.31 0.58
C THR A 35 2.82 2.81 1.64
N PHE A 36 2.42 2.64 2.91
CA PHE A 36 3.30 2.89 4.06
C PHE A 36 3.52 1.58 4.79
N ASP A 37 4.76 1.33 5.18
CA ASP A 37 5.13 0.15 5.96
C ASP A 37 5.78 0.61 7.26
N TYR A 38 5.21 0.21 8.38
CA TYR A 38 5.69 0.52 9.73
C TYR A 38 5.23 -0.60 10.67
N PRO A 39 5.81 -0.71 11.88
CA PRO A 39 5.30 -1.69 12.83
C PRO A 39 3.84 -1.37 13.21
N GLN A 40 2.90 -2.18 12.78
CA GLN A 40 1.46 -1.89 12.94
C GLN A 40 1.06 -1.77 14.41
N GLU A 41 1.76 -2.45 15.29
CA GLU A 41 1.50 -2.40 16.72
C GLU A 41 1.83 -1.03 17.34
N GLU A 42 2.60 -0.21 16.64
CA GLU A 42 2.98 1.13 17.14
C GLU A 42 1.92 2.18 16.87
N MET A 43 1.05 1.95 15.89
CA MET A 43 0.01 2.91 15.54
C MET A 43 -1.17 2.17 14.93
N ALA A 44 -2.37 2.49 15.41
CA ALA A 44 -3.58 1.77 14.98
C ALA A 44 -4.01 2.08 13.54
N GLY A 45 -3.64 3.23 13.00
CA GLY A 45 -4.11 3.68 11.69
C GLY A 45 -5.43 4.41 11.75
N PRO A 46 -5.94 4.93 10.62
CA PRO A 46 -5.27 5.11 9.36
C PRO A 46 -4.13 6.12 9.42
N PRO A 47 -3.12 6.01 8.56
CA PRO A 47 -2.93 4.98 7.55
C PRO A 47 -2.52 3.65 8.17
N PHE A 48 -2.98 2.54 7.56
CA PHE A 48 -2.59 1.20 8.00
C PHE A 48 -1.30 0.78 7.31
N ALA A 49 -0.52 -0.07 7.99
CA ALA A 49 0.69 -0.62 7.41
C ALA A 49 0.37 -1.63 6.31
N VAL A 50 1.06 -1.52 5.18
CA VAL A 50 0.94 -2.45 4.07
C VAL A 50 2.34 -2.78 3.57
N SER A 51 2.77 -4.03 3.76
CA SER A 51 4.11 -4.46 3.33
C SER A 51 4.13 -4.79 1.84
N ALA A 52 5.36 -4.88 1.28
CA ALA A 52 5.53 -5.31 -0.11
C ALA A 52 5.00 -6.73 -0.32
N ASP A 53 5.18 -7.62 0.65
CA ASP A 53 4.65 -8.98 0.57
C ASP A 53 3.14 -8.99 0.51
N GLU A 54 2.50 -8.10 1.27
CA GLU A 54 1.04 -7.98 1.23
C GLU A 54 0.57 -7.47 -0.13
N VAL A 55 1.25 -6.50 -0.71
CA VAL A 55 0.92 -6.00 -2.05
C VAL A 55 0.97 -7.14 -3.07
N ARG A 56 2.02 -7.96 -3.01
CA ARG A 56 2.15 -9.10 -3.90
C ARG A 56 1.05 -10.15 -3.67
N ALA A 57 0.68 -10.38 -2.42
CA ALA A 57 -0.39 -11.32 -2.09
C ALA A 57 -1.74 -10.82 -2.61
N LEU A 58 -2.00 -9.52 -2.54
CA LEU A 58 -3.28 -8.94 -2.96
C LEU A 58 -3.41 -8.83 -4.47
N TYR A 59 -2.35 -8.42 -5.16
CA TYR A 59 -2.41 -8.06 -6.57
C TYR A 59 -1.66 -9.00 -7.51
N GLY A 60 -0.79 -9.86 -7.01
CA GLY A 60 0.07 -10.71 -7.86
C GLY A 60 -0.71 -11.59 -8.82
N ARG A 61 -1.94 -11.98 -8.47
CA ARG A 61 -2.82 -12.77 -9.32
C ARG A 61 -3.33 -11.95 -10.51
N TYR A 62 -3.50 -10.64 -10.32
CA TYR A 62 -4.17 -9.76 -11.27
C TYR A 62 -3.22 -8.89 -12.07
N ALA A 63 -1.98 -8.70 -11.60
CA ALA A 63 -1.10 -7.69 -12.15
C ALA A 63 0.36 -8.09 -12.00
N GLU A 64 1.19 -7.55 -12.90
CA GLU A 64 2.61 -7.51 -12.70
C GLU A 64 2.92 -6.36 -11.75
N ILE A 65 3.81 -6.58 -10.79
CA ILE A 65 4.09 -5.62 -9.73
C ILE A 65 5.56 -5.23 -9.81
N ARG A 66 5.81 -3.92 -9.90
CA ARG A 66 7.15 -3.38 -9.93
C ARG A 66 7.31 -2.33 -8.83
N LEU A 67 8.29 -2.53 -7.97
CA LEU A 67 8.65 -1.53 -6.96
C LEU A 67 9.47 -0.44 -7.63
N LEU A 68 8.96 0.78 -7.65
CA LEU A 68 9.63 1.92 -8.27
C LEU A 68 10.50 2.67 -7.29
N GLN A 69 10.06 2.79 -6.03
CA GLN A 69 10.76 3.59 -5.03
C GLN A 69 10.38 3.10 -3.63
N ARG A 70 11.36 3.14 -2.72
CA ARG A 70 11.13 2.92 -1.28
C ARG A 70 11.96 3.94 -0.54
N GLU A 71 11.35 4.65 0.40
CA GLU A 71 11.97 5.77 1.06
C GLU A 71 11.52 5.84 2.51
N ASP A 72 12.47 6.12 3.41
CA ASP A 72 12.14 6.39 4.81
C ASP A 72 11.56 7.79 4.90
N VAL A 73 10.34 7.89 5.41
CA VAL A 73 9.61 9.16 5.46
C VAL A 73 9.23 9.57 6.88
N LEU A 74 9.73 8.88 7.90
CA LEU A 74 9.33 9.15 9.27
C LEU A 74 9.69 10.58 9.70
N GLU A 75 10.89 11.05 9.38
CA GLU A 75 11.35 12.38 9.75
C GLU A 75 10.50 13.48 9.10
N GLN A 76 9.93 13.19 7.94
CA GLN A 76 9.10 14.14 7.21
C GLN A 76 7.68 14.19 7.76
N ASN A 77 7.34 13.32 8.71
CA ASN A 77 6.00 13.19 9.26
C ASN A 77 6.06 13.15 10.79
N PRO A 78 6.39 14.29 11.43
CA PRO A 78 6.59 14.32 12.89
C PRO A 78 5.36 13.88 13.68
N ARG A 79 4.15 14.01 13.14
CA ARG A 79 2.94 13.56 13.82
C ARG A 79 2.94 12.05 14.08
N PHE A 80 3.58 11.26 13.21
CA PHE A 80 3.68 9.81 13.43
C PHE A 80 4.70 9.49 14.51
N VAL A 81 5.80 10.27 14.57
CA VAL A 81 6.76 10.14 15.67
C VAL A 81 6.05 10.41 17.00
N GLN A 82 5.22 11.44 17.06
CA GLN A 82 4.45 11.76 18.26
C GLN A 82 3.47 10.68 18.66
N ARG A 83 3.00 9.87 17.71
CA ARG A 83 2.11 8.73 17.97
C ARG A 83 2.85 7.46 18.34
N GLY A 84 4.18 7.50 18.39
CA GLY A 84 4.99 6.37 18.82
C GLY A 84 5.56 5.51 17.70
N VAL A 85 5.45 5.94 16.46
CA VAL A 85 6.02 5.20 15.32
C VAL A 85 7.53 5.39 15.29
N THR A 86 8.28 4.30 15.23
CA THR A 86 9.73 4.32 15.24
C THR A 86 10.36 4.12 13.87
N ARG A 87 9.59 3.66 12.89
CA ARG A 87 10.06 3.38 11.54
C ARG A 87 8.88 3.53 10.58
N MET A 88 9.08 4.20 9.45
CA MET A 88 8.05 4.29 8.42
C MET A 88 8.69 4.42 7.04
N GLU A 89 8.36 3.52 6.15
CA GLU A 89 8.80 3.56 4.77
C GLU A 89 7.60 3.79 3.85
N GLU A 90 7.77 4.68 2.87
CA GLU A 90 6.81 4.86 1.80
C GLU A 90 7.30 4.08 0.58
N SER A 91 6.45 3.24 0.00
CA SER A 91 6.77 2.49 -1.19
C SER A 91 5.82 2.87 -2.32
N ILE A 92 6.37 2.96 -3.53
CA ILE A 92 5.60 3.25 -4.73
C ILE A 92 5.73 2.06 -5.66
N PHE A 93 4.60 1.46 -6.01
CA PHE A 93 4.54 0.32 -6.90
C PHE A 93 3.84 0.69 -8.20
N LEU A 94 4.33 0.14 -9.30
CA LEU A 94 3.62 0.17 -10.57
C LEU A 94 2.98 -1.19 -10.78
N LEU A 95 1.66 -1.22 -10.87
CA LEU A 95 0.90 -2.42 -11.15
C LEU A 95 0.41 -2.35 -12.58
N THR A 96 0.71 -3.39 -13.38
CA THR A 96 0.21 -3.49 -14.75
C THR A 96 -0.73 -4.67 -14.80
N LEU A 97 -2.02 -4.42 -15.05
CA LEU A 97 -3.03 -5.47 -15.05
C LEU A 97 -2.83 -6.43 -16.22
N ARG A 98 -3.00 -7.72 -15.92
CA ARG A 98 -2.87 -8.78 -16.92
C ARG A 98 -4.10 -8.89 -17.80
#